data_50e44899a0241aa4521ab069c0509d96
#
_entry.id   50e44899a0241aa4521ab069c0509d96
#
_cell.length_a   1.000
_cell.length_b   1.000
_cell.length_c   1.000
_cell.angle_alpha   90.00
_cell.angle_beta   90.00
_cell.angle_gamma   90.00
#
_symmetry.space_group_name_H-M   'P 1'
#
loop_
_entity.id
_entity.type
_entity.pdbx_description
1 polymer ?
#
loop_
_entity_poly.entity_id
_entity_poly.type
_entity_poly.pdbx_seq_one_letter_code
_entity_poly.pdbx_strand_id
1 'polypeptide(L)'
;MARPLKLYSYAQAPNPRRVRIFAAEKGIELSLEEVDILAGQSRKPEFLAKNSSGAVPVLELDDGSYLSESVAICRYLEGLHPEPNLLGRDLREQTEIERWNRRMLPHEASCTL
;
A
#
# COMPACT_ATOMS: atom_id res chain seq x y z
N MET A 1 -14.85 7.47 17.09
CA MET A 1 -13.91 7.97 16.09
C MET A 1 -13.00 6.86 15.60
N ALA A 2 -12.90 6.72 14.31
CA ALA A 2 -12.00 5.73 13.74
C ALA A 2 -10.56 6.18 13.96
N ARG A 3 -9.70 5.23 14.33
CA ARG A 3 -8.26 5.49 14.41
C ARG A 3 -7.67 5.45 13.02
N PRO A 4 -6.60 6.23 12.75
CA PRO A 4 -5.91 6.09 11.47
C PRO A 4 -5.43 4.67 11.27
N LEU A 5 -5.54 4.18 10.04
CA LEU A 5 -4.99 2.88 9.69
C LEU A 5 -3.46 2.95 9.78
N LYS A 6 -2.85 1.84 10.17
CA LYS A 6 -1.40 1.77 10.31
C LYS A 6 -0.78 1.24 9.01
N LEU A 7 0.18 1.97 8.47
CA LEU A 7 0.92 1.56 7.30
C LEU A 7 2.37 1.28 7.69
N TYR A 8 2.82 0.06 7.47
CA TYR A 8 4.22 -0.30 7.62
C TYR A 8 4.95 0.13 6.35
N SER A 9 5.96 0.96 6.49
CA SER A 9 6.56 1.71 5.41
C SER A 9 8.06 1.79 5.57
N TYR A 10 8.75 2.10 4.48
CA TYR A 10 10.16 2.47 4.51
C TYR A 10 10.28 3.75 3.69
N ALA A 11 10.78 4.82 4.30
CA ALA A 11 10.71 6.16 3.72
C ALA A 11 11.33 6.25 2.33
N GLN A 12 12.38 5.48 2.08
CA GLN A 12 13.11 5.54 0.82
C GLN A 12 12.60 4.57 -0.24
N ALA A 13 11.65 3.71 0.10
CA ALA A 13 11.13 2.72 -0.84
C ALA A 13 10.02 3.33 -1.70
N PRO A 14 9.97 3.02 -3.01
CA PRO A 14 8.97 3.63 -3.90
C PRO A 14 7.55 3.11 -3.69
N ASN A 15 7.38 1.84 -3.36
CA ASN A 15 6.02 1.29 -3.23
C ASN A 15 5.26 1.83 -2.01
N PRO A 16 5.86 1.90 -0.80
CA PRO A 16 5.18 2.57 0.31
C PRO A 16 4.94 4.05 0.04
N ARG A 17 5.87 4.71 -0.63
CA ARG A 17 5.71 6.11 -1.00
C ARG A 17 4.47 6.33 -1.86
N ARG A 18 4.22 5.42 -2.81
CA ARG A 18 3.03 5.47 -3.66
C ARG A 18 1.75 5.45 -2.82
N VAL A 19 1.69 4.58 -1.81
CA VAL A 19 0.54 4.49 -0.93
C VAL A 19 0.37 5.78 -0.14
N ARG A 20 1.47 6.34 0.37
CA ARG A 20 1.41 7.59 1.13
C ARG A 20 0.89 8.75 0.29
N ILE A 21 1.35 8.84 -0.96
CA ILE A 21 0.89 9.88 -1.88
C ILE A 21 -0.59 9.69 -2.20
N PHE A 22 -1.00 8.44 -2.47
CA PHE A 22 -2.39 8.13 -2.76
C PHE A 22 -3.29 8.51 -1.60
N ALA A 23 -2.89 8.13 -0.37
CA ALA A 23 -3.66 8.46 0.83
C ALA A 23 -3.76 9.96 1.03
N ALA A 24 -2.68 10.70 0.80
CA ALA A 24 -2.68 12.15 0.93
C ALA A 24 -3.66 12.80 -0.04
N GLU A 25 -3.68 12.32 -1.30
CA GLU A 25 -4.61 12.84 -2.30
C GLU A 25 -6.06 12.53 -1.94
N LYS A 26 -6.30 11.43 -1.23
CA LYS A 26 -7.62 11.05 -0.76
C LYS A 26 -8.03 11.76 0.54
N GLY A 27 -7.11 12.47 1.17
CA GLY A 27 -7.37 13.05 2.48
C GLY A 27 -7.45 12.01 3.58
N ILE A 28 -6.86 10.84 3.38
CA ILE A 28 -6.84 9.77 4.38
C ILE A 28 -5.59 9.91 5.23
N GLU A 29 -5.78 9.93 6.54
CA GLU A 29 -4.68 9.98 7.47
C GLU A 29 -4.20 8.57 7.78
N LEU A 30 -2.89 8.34 7.66
CA LEU A 30 -2.27 7.05 7.97
C LEU A 30 -1.31 7.22 9.13
N SER A 31 -1.28 6.22 10.02
CA SER A 31 -0.27 6.12 11.07
C SER A 31 0.89 5.33 10.50
N LEU A 32 2.04 5.96 10.31
CA LEU A 32 3.18 5.31 9.68
C LEU A 32 4.06 4.62 10.70
N GLU A 33 4.42 3.37 10.37
CA GLU A 33 5.38 2.60 11.16
C GLU A 33 6.57 2.29 10.28
N GLU A 34 7.71 2.86 10.61
CA GLU A 34 8.92 2.67 9.79
C GLU A 34 9.49 1.28 10.01
N VAL A 35 9.77 0.56 8.92
CA VAL A 35 10.43 -0.75 8.95
C VAL A 35 11.78 -0.57 8.28
N ASP A 36 12.85 -0.74 9.05
CA ASP A 36 14.19 -0.53 8.52
C ASP A 36 14.64 -1.75 7.73
N ILE A 37 14.45 -1.67 6.42
CA ILE A 37 14.77 -2.77 5.51
C ILE A 37 16.26 -3.04 5.49
N LEU A 38 17.09 -1.98 5.53
CA LEU A 38 18.53 -2.15 5.51
C LEU A 38 19.05 -2.83 6.76
N ALA A 39 18.38 -2.64 7.89
CA ALA A 39 18.74 -3.30 9.15
C ALA A 39 18.12 -4.69 9.28
N GLY A 40 17.36 -5.15 8.29
CA GLY A 40 16.78 -6.48 8.30
C GLY A 40 15.48 -6.61 9.09
N GLN A 41 14.85 -5.50 9.45
CA GLN A 41 13.61 -5.57 10.24
C GLN A 41 12.48 -6.29 9.50
N SER A 42 12.46 -6.19 8.16
CA SER A 42 11.42 -6.85 7.37
C SER A 42 11.60 -8.37 7.32
N ARG A 43 12.72 -8.89 7.79
CA ARG A 43 12.98 -10.34 7.84
C ARG A 43 12.77 -10.93 9.21
N LYS A 44 12.44 -10.11 10.20
CA LYS A 44 12.20 -10.62 11.55
C LYS A 44 10.85 -11.35 11.63
N PRO A 45 10.74 -12.36 12.50
CA PRO A 45 9.49 -13.14 12.60
C PRO A 45 8.25 -12.29 12.83
N GLU A 46 8.37 -11.24 13.62
CA GLU A 46 7.22 -10.36 13.88
C GLU A 46 6.68 -9.75 12.61
N PHE A 47 7.58 -9.32 11.72
CA PHE A 47 7.13 -8.73 10.46
C PHE A 47 6.69 -9.79 9.46
N LEU A 48 7.38 -10.91 9.39
CA LEU A 48 7.02 -11.99 8.47
C LEU A 48 5.64 -12.57 8.80
N ALA A 49 5.21 -12.48 10.05
CA ALA A 49 3.86 -12.86 10.42
C ALA A 49 2.82 -11.93 9.81
N LYS A 50 3.19 -10.68 9.51
CA LYS A 50 2.30 -9.71 8.86
C LYS A 50 2.33 -9.84 7.36
N ASN A 51 3.51 -10.14 6.79
CA ASN A 51 3.68 -10.31 5.36
C ASN A 51 4.84 -11.25 5.11
N SER A 52 4.53 -12.47 4.72
CA SER A 52 5.52 -13.53 4.57
C SER A 52 6.59 -13.23 3.52
N SER A 53 6.31 -12.33 2.58
CA SER A 53 7.30 -11.93 1.58
C SER A 53 8.37 -11.01 2.15
N GLY A 54 8.15 -10.44 3.33
CA GLY A 54 9.09 -9.52 3.94
C GLY A 54 9.16 -8.16 3.26
N ALA A 55 8.15 -7.80 2.48
CA ALA A 55 8.13 -6.56 1.72
C ALA A 55 7.22 -5.52 2.39
N VAL A 56 7.50 -4.26 2.13
CA VAL A 56 6.61 -3.16 2.46
C VAL A 56 6.06 -2.61 1.14
N PRO A 57 4.88 -1.99 1.10
CA PRO A 57 4.04 -1.60 2.23
C PRO A 57 3.15 -2.74 2.75
N VAL A 58 2.74 -2.63 4.00
CA VAL A 58 1.70 -3.49 4.58
C VAL A 58 0.73 -2.58 5.33
N LEU A 59 -0.55 -2.73 5.08
CA LEU A 59 -1.59 -1.96 5.77
C LEU A 59 -2.26 -2.86 6.80
N GLU A 60 -2.30 -2.39 8.04
CA GLU A 60 -3.01 -3.09 9.10
C GLU A 60 -4.45 -2.60 9.13
N LEU A 61 -5.40 -3.52 8.98
CA LEU A 61 -6.81 -3.20 8.93
C LEU A 61 -7.42 -3.19 10.33
N ASP A 62 -8.63 -2.65 10.43
CA ASP A 62 -9.30 -2.47 11.73
C ASP A 62 -9.57 -3.79 12.44
N ASP A 63 -9.74 -4.87 11.71
CA ASP A 63 -10.00 -6.19 12.28
C ASP A 63 -8.73 -6.94 12.66
N GLY A 64 -7.56 -6.31 12.52
CA GLY A 64 -6.29 -6.93 12.85
C GLY A 64 -5.64 -7.71 11.72
N SER A 65 -6.29 -7.80 10.57
CA SER A 65 -5.69 -8.43 9.41
C SER A 65 -4.73 -7.48 8.69
N TYR A 66 -3.94 -8.02 7.77
CA TYR A 66 -2.91 -7.27 7.06
C TYR A 66 -3.11 -7.38 5.56
N LEU A 67 -2.93 -6.26 4.86
CA LEU A 67 -3.06 -6.19 3.41
C LEU A 67 -1.73 -5.74 2.83
N SER A 68 -1.17 -6.53 1.92
CA SER A 68 0.07 -6.19 1.24
C SER A 68 -0.20 -5.81 -0.21
N GLU A 69 0.83 -5.38 -0.93
CA GLU A 69 0.82 -4.94 -2.31
C GLU A 69 0.24 -3.54 -2.46
N SER A 70 1.07 -2.61 -2.94
CA SER A 70 0.71 -1.19 -2.98
C SER A 70 -0.56 -0.93 -3.80
N VAL A 71 -0.74 -1.62 -4.93
CA VAL A 71 -1.92 -1.42 -5.77
C VAL A 71 -3.18 -1.89 -5.05
N ALA A 72 -3.11 -3.04 -4.38
CA ALA A 72 -4.26 -3.55 -3.62
C ALA A 72 -4.61 -2.62 -2.47
N ILE A 73 -3.60 -2.09 -1.78
CA ILE A 73 -3.82 -1.13 -0.70
C ILE A 73 -4.51 0.13 -1.23
N CYS A 74 -4.05 0.65 -2.37
CA CYS A 74 -4.67 1.82 -2.98
C CYS A 74 -6.13 1.55 -3.35
N ARG A 75 -6.45 0.37 -3.86
CA ARG A 75 -7.84 0.02 -4.15
C ARG A 75 -8.69 0.01 -2.90
N TYR A 76 -8.15 -0.51 -1.81
CA TYR A 76 -8.87 -0.52 -0.55
C TYR A 76 -9.14 0.90 -0.05
N LEU A 77 -8.12 1.77 -0.13
CA LEU A 77 -8.28 3.17 0.26
C LEU A 77 -9.28 3.90 -0.64
N GLU A 78 -9.29 3.58 -1.93
CA GLU A 78 -10.28 4.14 -2.85
C GLU A 78 -11.70 3.78 -2.43
N GLY A 79 -11.91 2.53 -2.01
CA GLY A 79 -13.22 2.09 -1.54
C GLY A 79 -13.65 2.77 -0.25
N LEU A 80 -12.71 3.08 0.65
CA LEU A 80 -13.02 3.78 1.88
C LEU A 80 -13.39 5.24 1.63
N HIS A 81 -12.76 5.87 0.64
CA HIS A 81 -12.97 7.27 0.29
C HIS A 81 -13.07 7.39 -1.22
N PRO A 82 -14.26 7.13 -1.81
CA PRO A 82 -14.40 7.13 -3.27
C PRO A 82 -14.11 8.46 -3.94
N GLU A 83 -14.25 9.56 -3.22
CA GLU A 83 -13.94 10.89 -3.76
C GLU A 83 -12.76 11.50 -3.03
N PRO A 84 -11.82 12.13 -3.72
CA PRO A 84 -11.71 12.23 -5.18
C PRO A 84 -11.40 10.86 -5.80
N ASN A 85 -11.98 10.61 -6.98
CA ASN A 85 -11.75 9.33 -7.66
C ASN A 85 -10.36 9.30 -8.30
N LEU A 86 -9.55 8.30 -7.94
CA LEU A 86 -8.18 8.19 -8.45
C LEU A 86 -7.95 6.89 -9.21
N LEU A 87 -8.87 5.93 -9.15
CA LEU A 87 -8.71 4.63 -9.80
C LEU A 87 -9.70 4.37 -10.92
N GLY A 88 -10.50 5.37 -11.27
CA GLY A 88 -11.43 5.28 -12.38
C GLY A 88 -12.86 5.01 -11.94
N ARG A 89 -13.81 5.67 -12.62
CA ARG A 89 -15.24 5.57 -12.28
C ARG A 89 -15.95 4.50 -13.07
N ASP A 90 -15.42 4.12 -14.23
CA ASP A 90 -16.03 3.12 -15.07
C ASP A 90 -14.97 2.11 -15.51
N LEU A 91 -15.41 1.07 -16.18
CA LEU A 91 -14.53 -0.01 -16.60
C LEU A 91 -13.37 0.49 -17.46
N ARG A 92 -13.64 1.41 -18.37
CA ARG A 92 -12.61 1.92 -19.27
C ARG A 92 -11.54 2.69 -18.52
N GLU A 93 -11.95 3.61 -17.63
CA GLU A 93 -11.01 4.37 -16.83
C GLU A 93 -10.20 3.47 -15.91
N GLN A 94 -10.86 2.51 -15.27
CA GLN A 94 -10.18 1.57 -14.39
C GLN A 94 -9.15 0.75 -15.15
N THR A 95 -9.49 0.33 -16.35
CA THR A 95 -8.58 -0.45 -17.18
C THR A 95 -7.37 0.37 -17.61
N GLU A 96 -7.57 1.61 -18.01
CA GLU A 96 -6.46 2.48 -18.41
C GLU A 96 -5.52 2.75 -17.26
N ILE A 97 -6.06 3.00 -16.07
CA ILE A 97 -5.25 3.26 -14.89
C ILE A 97 -4.47 2.00 -14.51
N GLU A 98 -5.12 0.83 -14.55
CA GLU A 98 -4.45 -0.43 -14.24
C GLU A 98 -3.31 -0.69 -15.22
N ARG A 99 -3.53 -0.41 -16.50
CA ARG A 99 -2.51 -0.57 -17.52
C ARG A 99 -1.28 0.29 -17.22
N TRP A 100 -1.49 1.55 -16.85
CA TRP A 100 -0.38 2.43 -16.49
C TRP A 100 0.32 1.98 -15.23
N ASN A 101 -0.44 1.53 -14.22
CA ASN A 101 0.15 1.02 -12.98
C ASN A 101 1.06 -0.16 -13.25
N ARG A 102 0.64 -1.08 -14.12
CA ARG A 102 1.45 -2.24 -14.46
C ARG A 102 2.74 -1.85 -15.17
N ARG A 103 2.67 -0.81 -15.99
CA ARG A 103 3.86 -0.33 -16.71
C ARG A 103 4.82 0.41 -15.79
N MET A 104 4.27 1.10 -14.80
CA MET A 104 5.07 1.90 -13.87
C MET A 104 5.62 1.09 -12.70
N LEU A 105 5.15 -0.14 -12.50
CA LEU A 105 5.49 -0.96 -11.35
C LEU A 105 6.08 -2.32 -11.74
N PRO A 106 7.00 -2.38 -12.71
CA PRO A 106 7.56 -3.68 -13.08
C PRO A 106 8.34 -4.35 -11.95
N HIS A 107 8.95 -3.53 -11.08
CA HIS A 107 9.73 -4.06 -9.97
C HIS A 107 8.88 -4.65 -8.86
N GLU A 108 7.67 -4.13 -8.68
CA GLU A 108 6.78 -4.69 -7.68
C GLU A 108 6.41 -6.13 -8.04
N ALA A 109 6.08 -6.35 -9.32
CA ALA A 109 5.79 -7.70 -9.79
C ALA A 109 6.99 -8.63 -9.62
N SER A 110 8.19 -8.12 -9.89
CA SER A 110 9.42 -8.90 -9.72
C SER A 110 9.69 -9.24 -8.26
N CYS A 111 9.42 -8.29 -7.38
CA CYS A 111 9.69 -8.48 -5.95
C CYS A 111 8.74 -9.48 -5.31
N THR A 112 7.57 -9.69 -5.88
CA THR A 112 6.59 -10.64 -5.35
C THR A 112 6.83 -12.06 -5.83
N LEU A 113 7.71 -12.21 -6.76
CA LEU A 113 8.05 -13.53 -7.29
C LEU A 113 9.23 -14.11 -6.53
#